data_bec5a50a31b5f8b9485aec9c828d23d2
#
_entry.id   bec5a50a31b5f8b9485aec9c828d23d2
#
_cell.length_a   1.000
_cell.length_b   1.000
_cell.length_c   1.000
_cell.angle_alpha   90.00
_cell.angle_beta   90.00
_cell.angle_gamma   90.00
#
_symmetry.space_group_name_H-M   'P 1'
#
loop_
_entity.id
_entity.type
_entity.pdbx_description
1 polymer ?
#
loop_
_entity_poly.entity_id
_entity_poly.type
_entity_poly.pdbx_seq_one_letter_code
_entity_poly.pdbx_strand_id
1 'polypeptide(L)'
;MDSAPLCLVTGSTGYIGGRLVPELLSAGYRVRVMARTPSKLPGRDWFEQVEVAEADGQDAEAVQAAMTGADVAYYLLHSIGSGKDFATTERQMAQTFAGEAKRAGVRRIIYLGGLDPQAEELSTHLASRAEVGRVLLESGVPTAVLRAGVVIGSGSASFEMLRYLTERLPVMVTPRWVYTRIQPIAVRDVLRYLVACADLPPDVNRGFDIGGPDTMTYLDMMQRFAAVSGLRRRRILPVPVLSPSLSSHWVNVVTPVPRGLARPLVESLKNTAVAEEHDIAEYVPDPPGGLIPYERAVELALTMIQNLDVPTTWSSASTRGAPSEPLPSDPDWAGGSLYVDKRDREVNASPEALWSILEGIGGQRGWYSFPLGWRVRGWIDRLTGGPGLVRGRRDPNRLLPGDTLDWWRVEAVEPGRLLRLRAEMRLPGLAWLELSIDTAKTEPAQPEFPQPDGLPRPPSDSAQETTLFRQRALFHPRGIAGQAYWWAVWPFHGIVFGSMQRNIAKAAESLRPAA
;
A
#
# COMPACT_ATOMS: atom_id res chain seq x y z
N MET A 1 -14.11 -29.47 -22.87
CA MET A 1 -13.08 -28.48 -22.47
C MET A 1 -13.22 -28.34 -20.97
N ASP A 2 -12.29 -28.89 -20.22
CA ASP A 2 -12.29 -28.70 -18.77
C ASP A 2 -12.18 -27.21 -18.49
N SER A 3 -13.14 -26.64 -17.78
CA SER A 3 -13.07 -25.25 -17.35
C SER A 3 -11.92 -25.09 -16.37
N ALA A 4 -11.18 -23.98 -16.45
CA ALA A 4 -10.08 -23.68 -15.53
C ALA A 4 -10.55 -23.89 -14.06
N PRO A 5 -9.70 -24.45 -13.18
CA PRO A 5 -10.06 -24.70 -11.79
C PRO A 5 -10.49 -23.42 -11.07
N LEU A 6 -11.52 -23.52 -10.21
CA LEU A 6 -12.05 -22.41 -9.45
C LEU A 6 -11.42 -22.35 -8.06
N CYS A 7 -10.76 -21.22 -7.77
CA CYS A 7 -10.21 -20.91 -6.46
C CYS A 7 -11.15 -20.00 -5.66
N LEU A 8 -11.60 -20.43 -4.49
CA LEU A 8 -12.30 -19.56 -3.54
C LEU A 8 -11.27 -18.87 -2.64
N VAL A 9 -11.28 -17.54 -2.62
CA VAL A 9 -10.36 -16.74 -1.78
C VAL A 9 -11.17 -16.01 -0.71
N THR A 10 -10.98 -16.40 0.57
CA THR A 10 -11.49 -15.63 1.70
C THR A 10 -10.49 -14.55 2.11
N GLY A 11 -10.95 -13.51 2.82
CA GLY A 11 -10.06 -12.43 3.24
C GLY A 11 -9.47 -11.59 2.10
N SER A 12 -10.12 -11.55 0.93
CA SER A 12 -9.70 -10.80 -0.25
C SER A 12 -9.64 -9.28 -0.07
N THR A 13 -10.29 -8.76 0.97
CA THR A 13 -10.17 -7.35 1.41
C THR A 13 -8.92 -7.08 2.24
N GLY A 14 -8.21 -8.13 2.68
CA GLY A 14 -7.00 -8.04 3.50
C GLY A 14 -5.72 -7.96 2.67
N TYR A 15 -4.59 -7.82 3.38
CA TYR A 15 -3.27 -7.60 2.79
C TYR A 15 -2.82 -8.73 1.84
N ILE A 16 -2.87 -9.98 2.29
CA ILE A 16 -2.46 -11.13 1.48
C ILE A 16 -3.52 -11.49 0.44
N GLY A 17 -4.80 -11.58 0.85
CA GLY A 17 -5.86 -12.00 -0.07
C GLY A 17 -6.05 -11.05 -1.25
N GLY A 18 -5.95 -9.73 -1.01
CA GLY A 18 -6.03 -8.73 -2.08
C GLY A 18 -4.90 -8.82 -3.12
N ARG A 19 -3.72 -9.31 -2.70
CA ARG A 19 -2.57 -9.54 -3.58
C ARG A 19 -2.56 -10.92 -4.22
N LEU A 20 -3.15 -11.91 -3.57
CA LEU A 20 -3.24 -13.27 -4.09
C LEU A 20 -4.18 -13.39 -5.28
N VAL A 21 -5.30 -12.65 -5.27
CA VAL A 21 -6.29 -12.70 -6.37
C VAL A 21 -5.67 -12.45 -7.75
N PRO A 22 -4.93 -11.36 -8.01
CA PRO A 22 -4.32 -11.13 -9.31
C PRO A 22 -3.27 -12.19 -9.68
N GLU A 23 -2.55 -12.76 -8.70
CA GLU A 23 -1.58 -13.82 -8.95
C GLU A 23 -2.27 -15.12 -9.42
N LEU A 24 -3.40 -15.49 -8.79
CA LEU A 24 -4.20 -16.64 -9.21
C LEU A 24 -4.79 -16.45 -10.60
N LEU A 25 -5.34 -15.27 -10.91
CA LEU A 25 -5.84 -14.93 -12.25
C LEU A 25 -4.71 -15.02 -13.29
N SER A 26 -3.52 -14.52 -12.97
CA SER A 26 -2.34 -14.57 -13.85
C SER A 26 -1.83 -16.01 -14.07
N ALA A 27 -2.03 -16.88 -13.09
CA ALA A 27 -1.72 -18.31 -13.18
C ALA A 27 -2.77 -19.12 -13.95
N GLY A 28 -3.87 -18.49 -14.39
CA GLY A 28 -4.91 -19.12 -15.19
C GLY A 28 -6.07 -19.73 -14.42
N TYR A 29 -6.16 -19.51 -13.12
CA TYR A 29 -7.30 -19.95 -12.31
C TYR A 29 -8.50 -19.02 -12.50
N ARG A 30 -9.71 -19.57 -12.40
CA ARG A 30 -10.90 -18.78 -12.11
C ARG A 30 -10.87 -18.45 -10.61
N VAL A 31 -11.31 -17.26 -10.24
CA VAL A 31 -11.29 -16.83 -8.85
C VAL A 31 -12.68 -16.38 -8.40
N ARG A 32 -13.14 -16.91 -7.27
CA ARG A 32 -14.28 -16.41 -6.52
C ARG A 32 -13.77 -15.82 -5.21
N VAL A 33 -14.17 -14.60 -4.91
CA VAL A 33 -13.83 -13.93 -3.65
C VAL A 33 -15.01 -14.00 -2.70
N MET A 34 -14.76 -14.41 -1.45
CA MET A 34 -15.74 -14.39 -0.39
C MET A 34 -15.53 -13.15 0.49
N ALA A 35 -16.52 -12.31 0.60
CA ALA A 35 -16.46 -11.09 1.39
C ALA A 35 -17.75 -10.86 2.18
N ARG A 36 -17.63 -10.47 3.45
CA ARG A 36 -18.74 -10.07 4.31
C ARG A 36 -19.40 -8.76 3.87
N THR A 37 -18.65 -7.89 3.21
CA THR A 37 -19.08 -6.58 2.74
C THR A 37 -18.59 -6.37 1.32
N PRO A 38 -19.32 -6.84 0.30
CA PRO A 38 -18.89 -6.74 -1.11
C PRO A 38 -18.66 -5.31 -1.58
N SER A 39 -19.33 -4.32 -0.98
CA SER A 39 -19.14 -2.89 -1.33
C SER A 39 -17.73 -2.34 -1.07
N LYS A 40 -16.85 -3.09 -0.41
CA LYS A 40 -15.42 -2.76 -0.23
C LYS A 40 -14.52 -3.28 -1.34
N LEU A 41 -15.06 -4.04 -2.29
CA LEU A 41 -14.30 -4.63 -3.39
C LEU A 41 -14.17 -3.74 -4.64
N PRO A 42 -15.19 -2.92 -5.01
CA PRO A 42 -15.06 -2.03 -6.15
C PRO A 42 -13.83 -1.12 -6.05
N GLY A 43 -13.21 -0.82 -7.21
CA GLY A 43 -11.97 -0.04 -7.29
C GLY A 43 -10.69 -0.87 -7.21
N ARG A 44 -10.79 -2.19 -7.14
CA ARG A 44 -9.67 -3.12 -7.33
C ARG A 44 -9.54 -3.49 -8.79
N ASP A 45 -8.34 -3.50 -9.35
CA ASP A 45 -8.09 -3.75 -10.77
C ASP A 45 -8.59 -5.11 -11.27
N TRP A 46 -8.73 -6.06 -10.37
CA TRP A 46 -9.20 -7.41 -10.64
C TRP A 46 -10.71 -7.62 -10.39
N PHE A 47 -11.44 -6.60 -9.90
CA PHE A 47 -12.84 -6.77 -9.46
C PHE A 47 -13.76 -7.32 -10.56
N GLU A 48 -13.63 -6.81 -11.78
CA GLU A 48 -14.42 -7.25 -12.93
C GLU A 48 -14.04 -8.64 -13.47
N GLN A 49 -12.98 -9.25 -12.95
CA GLN A 49 -12.43 -10.53 -13.40
C GLN A 49 -12.78 -11.70 -12.48
N VAL A 50 -13.48 -11.44 -11.38
CA VAL A 50 -13.78 -12.42 -10.35
C VAL A 50 -15.26 -12.58 -10.08
N GLU A 51 -15.64 -13.77 -9.60
CA GLU A 51 -16.98 -13.99 -9.01
C GLU A 51 -16.98 -13.46 -7.57
N VAL A 52 -18.06 -12.82 -7.13
CA VAL A 52 -18.18 -12.31 -5.76
C VAL A 52 -19.27 -13.09 -5.03
N ALA A 53 -18.91 -13.68 -3.88
CA ALA A 53 -19.84 -14.33 -2.96
C ALA A 53 -19.92 -13.51 -1.66
N GLU A 54 -21.13 -13.05 -1.31
CA GLU A 54 -21.37 -12.41 -0.03
C GLU A 54 -21.58 -13.48 1.04
N ALA A 55 -20.66 -13.58 2.00
CA ALA A 55 -20.77 -14.52 3.11
C ALA A 55 -19.99 -14.04 4.34
N ASP A 56 -20.59 -14.23 5.53
CA ASP A 56 -19.86 -14.18 6.80
C ASP A 56 -19.26 -15.56 7.10
N GLY A 57 -18.03 -15.62 7.56
CA GLY A 57 -17.35 -16.89 7.89
C GLY A 57 -18.00 -17.69 9.02
N GLN A 58 -18.95 -17.12 9.74
CA GLN A 58 -19.73 -17.79 10.78
C GLN A 58 -21.06 -18.36 10.25
N ASP A 59 -21.49 -17.96 9.06
CA ASP A 59 -22.73 -18.43 8.42
C ASP A 59 -22.44 -19.64 7.52
N ALA A 60 -22.81 -20.83 8.01
CA ALA A 60 -22.52 -22.08 7.32
C ALA A 60 -23.21 -22.18 5.95
N GLU A 61 -24.44 -21.68 5.81
CA GLU A 61 -25.19 -21.75 4.55
C GLU A 61 -24.56 -20.83 3.50
N ALA A 62 -24.21 -19.59 3.89
CA ALA A 62 -23.55 -18.65 3.01
C ALA A 62 -22.14 -19.14 2.60
N VAL A 63 -21.38 -19.73 3.54
CA VAL A 63 -20.08 -20.34 3.26
C VAL A 63 -20.20 -21.52 2.30
N GLN A 64 -21.19 -22.39 2.49
CA GLN A 64 -21.48 -23.51 1.59
C GLN A 64 -21.81 -23.02 0.17
N ALA A 65 -22.68 -22.04 0.06
CA ALA A 65 -23.02 -21.43 -1.23
C ALA A 65 -21.79 -20.86 -1.94
N ALA A 66 -20.92 -20.15 -1.20
CA ALA A 66 -19.67 -19.61 -1.73
C ALA A 66 -18.70 -20.70 -2.21
N MET A 67 -18.68 -21.88 -1.57
CA MET A 67 -17.81 -23.01 -1.92
C MET A 67 -18.33 -23.87 -3.08
N THR A 68 -19.59 -23.74 -3.46
CA THR A 68 -20.19 -24.59 -4.50
C THR A 68 -19.39 -24.49 -5.80
N GLY A 69 -18.87 -25.62 -6.27
CA GLY A 69 -18.05 -25.74 -7.49
C GLY A 69 -16.62 -25.22 -7.36
N ALA A 70 -16.17 -24.86 -6.17
CA ALA A 70 -14.77 -24.50 -5.95
C ALA A 70 -13.89 -25.75 -5.87
N ASP A 71 -12.76 -25.74 -6.58
CA ASP A 71 -11.74 -26.79 -6.54
C ASP A 71 -10.76 -26.60 -5.38
N VAL A 72 -10.33 -25.36 -5.15
CA VAL A 72 -9.36 -24.98 -4.13
C VAL A 72 -9.94 -23.85 -3.29
N ALA A 73 -9.73 -23.93 -1.96
CA ALA A 73 -10.22 -22.90 -1.05
C ALA A 73 -9.09 -22.33 -0.19
N TYR A 74 -8.90 -21.02 -0.28
CA TYR A 74 -7.91 -20.27 0.50
C TYR A 74 -8.57 -19.70 1.76
N TYR A 75 -8.12 -20.17 2.93
CA TYR A 75 -8.55 -19.63 4.21
C TYR A 75 -7.60 -18.53 4.67
N LEU A 76 -7.96 -17.27 4.46
CA LEU A 76 -7.18 -16.10 4.84
C LEU A 76 -7.94 -15.16 5.79
N LEU A 77 -8.96 -15.70 6.47
CA LEU A 77 -9.72 -14.98 7.48
C LEU A 77 -8.93 -14.88 8.78
N HIS A 78 -9.08 -13.76 9.45
CA HIS A 78 -8.63 -13.58 10.83
C HIS A 78 -9.49 -12.53 11.54
N SER A 79 -9.67 -12.68 12.85
CA SER A 79 -10.47 -11.77 13.69
C SER A 79 -9.62 -10.94 14.65
N ILE A 80 -8.34 -10.70 14.30
CA ILE A 80 -7.44 -9.88 15.13
C ILE A 80 -8.08 -8.50 15.37
N GLY A 81 -8.23 -8.12 16.65
CA GLY A 81 -8.82 -6.84 17.05
C GLY A 81 -10.33 -6.85 17.26
N SER A 82 -11.03 -7.97 17.07
CA SER A 82 -12.49 -8.07 17.23
C SER A 82 -12.98 -8.30 18.67
N GLY A 83 -12.13 -8.23 19.69
CA GLY A 83 -12.52 -8.34 21.09
C GLY A 83 -11.79 -9.42 21.89
N LYS A 84 -12.31 -9.71 23.12
CA LYS A 84 -11.66 -10.65 24.05
C LYS A 84 -11.81 -12.12 23.62
N ASP A 85 -12.83 -12.46 22.84
CA ASP A 85 -13.19 -13.83 22.46
C ASP A 85 -12.75 -14.20 21.03
N PHE A 86 -11.76 -13.48 20.48
CA PHE A 86 -11.33 -13.68 19.09
C PHE A 86 -10.89 -15.11 18.79
N ALA A 87 -10.23 -15.81 19.73
CA ALA A 87 -9.74 -17.17 19.53
C ALA A 87 -10.91 -18.18 19.36
N THR A 88 -11.98 -18.02 20.13
CA THR A 88 -13.21 -18.85 19.97
C THR A 88 -13.86 -18.58 18.63
N THR A 89 -13.96 -17.32 18.23
CA THR A 89 -14.52 -16.92 16.92
C THR A 89 -13.69 -17.49 15.76
N GLU A 90 -12.36 -17.39 15.82
CA GLU A 90 -11.45 -17.96 14.79
C GLU A 90 -11.61 -19.47 14.67
N ARG A 91 -11.68 -20.19 15.81
CA ARG A 91 -11.92 -21.63 15.82
C ARG A 91 -13.27 -21.99 15.17
N GLN A 92 -14.34 -21.30 15.53
CA GLN A 92 -15.68 -21.52 14.97
C GLN A 92 -15.71 -21.29 13.46
N MET A 93 -15.14 -20.17 12.99
CA MET A 93 -15.04 -19.89 11.55
C MET A 93 -14.23 -20.97 10.82
N ALA A 94 -13.13 -21.43 11.39
CA ALA A 94 -12.31 -22.50 10.80
C ALA A 94 -13.08 -23.83 10.73
N GLN A 95 -13.83 -24.18 11.78
CA GLN A 95 -14.68 -25.39 11.80
C GLN A 95 -15.81 -25.31 10.77
N THR A 96 -16.49 -24.18 10.67
CA THR A 96 -17.51 -23.94 9.64
C THR A 96 -16.91 -24.10 8.25
N PHE A 97 -15.81 -23.39 7.98
CA PHE A 97 -15.12 -23.46 6.69
C PHE A 97 -14.69 -24.88 6.32
N ALA A 98 -14.04 -25.60 7.25
CA ALA A 98 -13.60 -26.97 7.05
C ALA A 98 -14.76 -27.92 6.75
N GLY A 99 -15.85 -27.81 7.51
CA GLY A 99 -17.06 -28.61 7.32
C GLY A 99 -17.70 -28.38 5.96
N GLU A 100 -17.86 -27.13 5.56
CA GLU A 100 -18.46 -26.77 4.28
C GLU A 100 -17.56 -27.09 3.09
N ALA A 101 -16.24 -26.94 3.22
CA ALA A 101 -15.27 -27.37 2.20
C ALA A 101 -15.39 -28.88 1.91
N LYS A 102 -15.51 -29.69 2.96
CA LYS A 102 -15.72 -31.14 2.82
C LYS A 102 -17.05 -31.46 2.15
N ARG A 103 -18.15 -30.80 2.53
CA ARG A 103 -19.48 -31.00 1.92
C ARG A 103 -19.51 -30.58 0.45
N ALA A 104 -18.84 -29.50 0.10
CA ALA A 104 -18.76 -28.98 -1.27
C ALA A 104 -17.82 -29.81 -2.16
N GLY A 105 -17.05 -30.74 -1.61
CA GLY A 105 -16.07 -31.55 -2.36
C GLY A 105 -14.84 -30.77 -2.80
N VAL A 106 -14.46 -29.74 -2.05
CA VAL A 106 -13.22 -28.98 -2.29
C VAL A 106 -12.03 -29.95 -2.23
N ARG A 107 -11.17 -29.90 -3.25
CA ARG A 107 -10.02 -30.81 -3.36
C ARG A 107 -8.88 -30.44 -2.43
N ARG A 108 -8.73 -29.15 -2.11
CA ARG A 108 -7.63 -28.62 -1.29
C ARG A 108 -8.00 -27.37 -0.54
N ILE A 109 -7.58 -27.32 0.71
CA ILE A 109 -7.57 -26.10 1.51
C ILE A 109 -6.13 -25.58 1.62
N ILE A 110 -5.95 -24.25 1.51
CA ILE A 110 -4.68 -23.59 1.71
C ILE A 110 -4.85 -22.52 2.78
N TYR A 111 -4.01 -22.55 3.79
CA TYR A 111 -4.02 -21.64 4.92
C TYR A 111 -2.66 -21.00 5.13
N LEU A 112 -2.62 -19.69 5.36
CA LEU A 112 -1.43 -18.96 5.79
C LEU A 112 -1.52 -18.66 7.29
N GLY A 113 -0.76 -19.39 8.08
CA GLY A 113 -0.63 -19.24 9.52
C GLY A 113 0.68 -18.56 9.93
N GLY A 114 0.95 -18.56 11.24
CA GLY A 114 2.24 -18.16 11.81
C GLY A 114 3.13 -19.36 12.06
N LEU A 115 4.45 -19.15 12.10
CA LEU A 115 5.39 -20.15 12.60
C LEU A 115 5.01 -20.51 14.03
N ASP A 116 5.01 -21.78 14.32
CA ASP A 116 4.69 -22.35 15.63
C ASP A 116 5.99 -22.63 16.38
N PRO A 117 6.49 -21.71 17.20
CA PRO A 117 7.66 -21.98 18.00
C PRO A 117 7.30 -23.06 19.03
N GLN A 118 8.15 -24.06 19.17
CA GLN A 118 8.03 -25.09 20.22
C GLN A 118 8.32 -24.49 21.62
N ALA A 119 7.65 -23.38 21.95
CA ALA A 119 7.81 -22.69 23.22
C ALA A 119 6.74 -23.14 24.20
N GLU A 120 7.11 -23.27 25.48
CA GLU A 120 6.16 -23.61 26.55
C GLU A 120 5.01 -22.59 26.71
N GLU A 121 5.19 -21.35 26.29
CA GLU A 121 4.17 -20.30 26.32
C GLU A 121 4.07 -19.56 24.97
N LEU A 122 3.09 -19.93 24.17
CA LEU A 122 2.71 -19.18 22.98
C LEU A 122 1.90 -17.92 23.34
N SER A 123 2.09 -16.84 22.59
CA SER A 123 1.14 -15.74 22.66
C SER A 123 -0.26 -16.22 22.25
N THR A 124 -1.32 -15.63 22.84
CA THR A 124 -2.72 -16.01 22.52
C THR A 124 -2.99 -15.97 21.02
N HIS A 125 -2.36 -15.03 20.33
CA HIS A 125 -2.48 -14.91 18.88
C HIS A 125 -1.83 -16.09 18.13
N LEU A 126 -0.61 -16.50 18.47
CA LEU A 126 0.06 -17.63 17.83
C LEU A 126 -0.66 -18.94 18.14
N ALA A 127 -1.12 -19.12 19.39
CA ALA A 127 -1.91 -20.28 19.78
C ALA A 127 -3.21 -20.41 18.96
N SER A 128 -3.94 -19.29 18.74
CA SER A 128 -5.14 -19.28 17.89
C SER A 128 -4.82 -19.68 16.45
N ARG A 129 -3.69 -19.19 15.90
CA ARG A 129 -3.26 -19.53 14.53
C ARG A 129 -2.89 -21.00 14.39
N ALA A 130 -2.18 -21.57 15.35
CA ALA A 130 -1.85 -22.99 15.38
C ALA A 130 -3.13 -23.85 15.46
N GLU A 131 -4.09 -23.45 16.31
CA GLU A 131 -5.38 -24.12 16.43
C GLU A 131 -6.19 -24.11 15.13
N VAL A 132 -6.25 -22.97 14.43
CA VAL A 132 -6.90 -22.89 13.10
C VAL A 132 -6.23 -23.87 12.12
N GLY A 133 -4.89 -23.88 12.07
CA GLY A 133 -4.16 -24.81 11.22
C GLY A 133 -4.50 -26.27 11.52
N ARG A 134 -4.58 -26.64 12.82
CA ARG A 134 -4.95 -27.98 13.27
C ARG A 134 -6.38 -28.36 12.83
N VAL A 135 -7.36 -27.48 13.05
CA VAL A 135 -8.75 -27.70 12.63
C VAL A 135 -8.84 -27.96 11.13
N LEU A 136 -8.12 -27.21 10.31
CA LEU A 136 -8.13 -27.38 8.86
C LEU A 136 -7.46 -28.69 8.43
N LEU A 137 -6.34 -29.08 9.03
CA LEU A 137 -5.65 -30.36 8.77
C LEU A 137 -6.52 -31.58 9.13
N GLU A 138 -7.32 -31.47 10.19
CA GLU A 138 -8.23 -32.53 10.66
C GLU A 138 -9.57 -32.56 9.89
N SER A 139 -9.81 -31.66 8.95
CA SER A 139 -11.07 -31.54 8.21
C SER A 139 -11.43 -32.77 7.35
N GLY A 140 -10.43 -33.55 6.96
CA GLY A 140 -10.55 -34.62 5.97
C GLY A 140 -10.49 -34.12 4.52
N VAL A 141 -10.22 -32.84 4.29
CA VAL A 141 -9.85 -32.26 3.00
C VAL A 141 -8.33 -32.07 2.98
N PRO A 142 -7.60 -32.51 1.94
CA PRO A 142 -6.17 -32.25 1.82
C PRO A 142 -5.84 -30.78 2.06
N THR A 143 -5.01 -30.49 3.05
CA THR A 143 -4.74 -29.11 3.49
C THR A 143 -3.25 -28.81 3.50
N ALA A 144 -2.85 -27.68 2.93
CA ALA A 144 -1.53 -27.11 3.06
C ALA A 144 -1.56 -25.91 4.02
N VAL A 145 -0.87 -26.06 5.16
CA VAL A 145 -0.72 -24.98 6.14
C VAL A 145 0.66 -24.34 5.97
N LEU A 146 0.73 -23.17 5.36
CA LEU A 146 1.97 -22.41 5.26
C LEU A 146 2.18 -21.59 6.55
N ARG A 147 3.28 -21.83 7.25
CA ARG A 147 3.61 -21.15 8.51
C ARG A 147 4.73 -20.16 8.25
N ALA A 148 4.41 -18.87 8.31
CA ALA A 148 5.34 -17.77 8.06
C ALA A 148 5.66 -16.97 9.31
N GLY A 149 6.86 -16.44 9.39
CA GLY A 149 7.25 -15.42 10.36
C GLY A 149 6.74 -14.02 9.94
N VAL A 150 7.61 -13.01 10.01
CA VAL A 150 7.27 -11.66 9.55
C VAL A 150 7.30 -11.58 8.03
N VAL A 151 6.19 -11.19 7.44
CA VAL A 151 6.09 -10.94 6.00
C VAL A 151 6.53 -9.51 5.69
N ILE A 152 7.53 -9.38 4.82
CA ILE A 152 8.10 -8.09 4.39
C ILE A 152 7.44 -7.63 3.09
N GLY A 153 6.79 -6.49 3.18
CA GLY A 153 6.15 -5.84 2.04
C GLY A 153 5.33 -4.63 2.47
N SER A 154 5.19 -3.66 1.61
CA SER A 154 4.42 -2.45 1.88
C SER A 154 2.96 -2.80 2.21
N GLY A 155 2.43 -2.27 3.31
CA GLY A 155 1.08 -2.58 3.80
C GLY A 155 0.99 -3.76 4.79
N SER A 156 2.05 -4.55 4.96
CA SER A 156 2.10 -5.57 6.03
C SER A 156 2.20 -4.88 7.39
N ALA A 157 1.30 -5.19 8.32
CA ALA A 157 1.25 -4.55 9.63
C ALA A 157 2.56 -4.69 10.42
N SER A 158 3.20 -5.86 10.37
CA SER A 158 4.48 -6.12 11.02
C SER A 158 5.61 -5.30 10.40
N PHE A 159 5.67 -5.23 9.08
CA PHE A 159 6.67 -4.45 8.36
C PHE A 159 6.47 -2.94 8.58
N GLU A 160 5.25 -2.44 8.49
CA GLU A 160 4.96 -1.03 8.72
C GLU A 160 5.28 -0.61 10.17
N MET A 161 4.98 -1.45 11.14
CA MET A 161 5.35 -1.20 12.53
C MET A 161 6.87 -1.06 12.69
N LEU A 162 7.66 -2.00 12.16
CA LEU A 162 9.13 -1.94 12.15
C LEU A 162 9.63 -0.68 11.44
N ARG A 163 9.06 -0.38 10.29
CA ARG A 163 9.36 0.80 9.48
C ARG A 163 9.16 2.09 10.27
N TYR A 164 7.96 2.33 10.81
CA TYR A 164 7.65 3.54 11.54
C TYR A 164 8.53 3.72 12.78
N LEU A 165 8.79 2.64 13.52
CA LEU A 165 9.70 2.67 14.66
C LEU A 165 11.10 3.09 14.22
N THR A 166 11.62 2.47 13.16
CA THR A 166 12.97 2.74 12.69
C THR A 166 13.11 4.13 12.07
N GLU A 167 12.12 4.58 11.30
CA GLU A 167 12.15 5.90 10.67
C GLU A 167 12.04 7.04 11.69
N ARG A 168 11.14 6.92 12.68
CA ARG A 168 10.81 7.99 13.61
C ARG A 168 11.77 8.10 14.79
N LEU A 169 12.45 7.01 15.16
CA LEU A 169 13.24 6.96 16.40
C LEU A 169 14.73 6.74 16.11
N PRO A 170 15.56 7.78 16.20
CA PRO A 170 17.01 7.65 16.11
C PRO A 170 17.63 6.95 17.34
N VAL A 171 16.95 7.06 18.48
CA VAL A 171 17.29 6.37 19.74
C VAL A 171 16.03 5.66 20.24
N MET A 172 16.14 4.38 20.55
CA MET A 172 15.06 3.54 21.03
C MET A 172 15.44 2.85 22.34
N VAL A 173 14.53 2.88 23.32
CA VAL A 173 14.61 2.02 24.48
C VAL A 173 13.66 0.85 24.24
N THR A 174 14.18 -0.38 24.17
CA THR A 174 13.42 -1.56 23.79
C THR A 174 13.49 -2.64 24.87
N PRO A 175 12.47 -3.50 25.01
CA PRO A 175 12.59 -4.72 25.80
C PRO A 175 13.59 -5.70 25.17
N ARG A 176 13.96 -6.75 25.92
CA ARG A 176 14.90 -7.77 25.48
C ARG A 176 14.45 -8.56 24.24
N TRP A 177 13.16 -8.54 23.88
CA TRP A 177 12.66 -9.19 22.66
C TRP A 177 13.34 -8.70 21.38
N VAL A 178 13.99 -7.54 21.40
CA VAL A 178 14.77 -7.05 20.24
C VAL A 178 15.86 -8.03 19.81
N TYR A 179 16.30 -8.94 20.67
CA TYR A 179 17.25 -10.00 20.38
C TYR A 179 16.60 -11.32 19.96
N THR A 180 15.27 -11.41 19.95
CA THR A 180 14.57 -12.61 19.48
C THR A 180 14.89 -12.87 18.02
N ARG A 181 15.19 -14.12 17.69
CA ARG A 181 15.53 -14.54 16.32
C ARG A 181 14.27 -14.70 15.48
N ILE A 182 14.38 -14.25 14.24
CA ILE A 182 13.29 -14.29 13.28
C ILE A 182 13.84 -14.58 11.89
N GLN A 183 13.03 -15.23 11.07
CA GLN A 183 13.29 -15.47 9.66
C GLN A 183 12.21 -14.78 8.84
N PRO A 184 12.44 -13.50 8.42
CA PRO A 184 11.47 -12.76 7.61
C PRO A 184 11.38 -13.35 6.20
N ILE A 185 10.21 -13.21 5.58
CA ILE A 185 9.98 -13.66 4.20
C ILE A 185 9.36 -12.53 3.37
N ALA A 186 9.79 -12.37 2.12
CA ALA A 186 9.21 -11.40 1.20
C ALA A 186 7.77 -11.80 0.83
N VAL A 187 6.85 -10.82 0.74
CA VAL A 187 5.46 -11.10 0.36
C VAL A 187 5.35 -11.79 -1.01
N ARG A 188 6.25 -11.49 -1.94
CA ARG A 188 6.29 -12.15 -3.26
C ARG A 188 6.54 -13.66 -3.13
N ASP A 189 7.44 -14.07 -2.25
CA ASP A 189 7.73 -15.49 -2.02
C ASP A 189 6.54 -16.18 -1.34
N VAL A 190 5.87 -15.49 -0.39
CA VAL A 190 4.62 -16.00 0.22
C VAL A 190 3.55 -16.23 -0.82
N LEU A 191 3.31 -15.27 -1.71
CA LEU A 191 2.30 -15.37 -2.77
C LEU A 191 2.64 -16.48 -3.76
N ARG A 192 3.91 -16.63 -4.13
CA ARG A 192 4.38 -17.73 -4.96
C ARG A 192 4.06 -19.09 -4.33
N TYR A 193 4.34 -19.29 -3.04
CA TYR A 193 4.00 -20.52 -2.34
C TYR A 193 2.48 -20.73 -2.28
N LEU A 194 1.70 -19.69 -1.99
CA LEU A 194 0.23 -19.79 -1.96
C LEU A 194 -0.33 -20.25 -3.30
N VAL A 195 0.12 -19.67 -4.41
CA VAL A 195 -0.32 -20.08 -5.76
C VAL A 195 0.09 -21.52 -6.06
N ALA A 196 1.35 -21.87 -5.84
CA ALA A 196 1.86 -23.19 -6.16
C ALA A 196 1.22 -24.31 -5.30
N CYS A 197 0.79 -24.02 -4.08
CA CYS A 197 0.10 -24.98 -3.22
C CYS A 197 -1.26 -25.45 -3.77
N ALA A 198 -1.85 -24.77 -4.75
CA ALA A 198 -3.08 -25.20 -5.40
C ALA A 198 -2.91 -26.54 -6.14
N ASP A 199 -1.72 -26.81 -6.65
CA ASP A 199 -1.38 -27.97 -7.46
C ASP A 199 -0.58 -29.05 -6.71
N LEU A 200 -0.49 -28.96 -5.39
CA LEU A 200 0.17 -30.01 -4.59
C LEU A 200 -0.51 -31.37 -4.80
N PRO A 201 0.23 -32.49 -4.73
CA PRO A 201 -0.33 -33.84 -4.80
C PRO A 201 -1.47 -34.05 -3.79
N PRO A 202 -2.53 -34.80 -4.13
CA PRO A 202 -3.74 -34.93 -3.32
C PRO A 202 -3.49 -35.61 -1.95
N ASP A 203 -2.42 -36.34 -1.81
CA ASP A 203 -2.00 -37.01 -0.57
C ASP A 203 -1.26 -36.07 0.41
N VAL A 204 -0.90 -34.87 -0.04
CA VAL A 204 -0.21 -33.88 0.81
C VAL A 204 -1.22 -33.21 1.73
N ASN A 205 -1.14 -33.51 3.03
CA ASN A 205 -1.97 -32.94 4.09
C ASN A 205 -1.08 -32.63 5.31
N ARG A 206 -0.40 -31.46 5.30
CA ARG A 206 0.57 -31.09 6.35
C ARG A 206 0.84 -29.59 6.42
N GLY A 207 1.54 -29.20 7.48
CA GLY A 207 2.15 -27.88 7.62
C GLY A 207 3.52 -27.84 6.95
N PHE A 208 3.87 -26.64 6.43
CA PHE A 208 5.17 -26.29 5.89
C PHE A 208 5.64 -24.98 6.50
N ASP A 209 6.85 -24.95 7.00
CA ASP A 209 7.49 -23.72 7.41
C ASP A 209 8.00 -22.97 6.19
N ILE A 210 7.69 -21.69 6.10
CA ILE A 210 8.19 -20.83 5.03
C ILE A 210 8.92 -19.62 5.61
N GLY A 211 10.16 -19.46 5.20
CA GLY A 211 11.04 -18.37 5.61
C GLY A 211 11.87 -17.85 4.44
N GLY A 212 12.31 -16.60 4.50
CA GLY A 212 13.30 -16.09 3.55
C GLY A 212 14.70 -16.67 3.83
N PRO A 213 15.70 -16.29 3.03
CA PRO A 213 17.05 -16.83 3.16
C PRO A 213 17.80 -16.34 4.41
N ASP A 214 17.34 -15.28 5.04
CA ASP A 214 18.02 -14.60 6.15
C ASP A 214 17.38 -14.96 7.50
N THR A 215 18.20 -15.41 8.46
CA THR A 215 17.82 -15.48 9.87
C THR A 215 18.54 -14.38 10.65
N MET A 216 17.80 -13.57 11.40
CA MET A 216 18.33 -12.38 12.07
C MET A 216 17.56 -12.07 13.37
N THR A 217 18.01 -11.06 14.12
CA THR A 217 17.24 -10.53 15.25
C THR A 217 16.38 -9.34 14.81
N TYR A 218 15.39 -8.94 15.60
CA TYR A 218 14.65 -7.70 15.35
C TYR A 218 15.57 -6.48 15.35
N LEU A 219 16.62 -6.50 16.17
CA LEU A 219 17.66 -5.46 16.16
C LEU A 219 18.37 -5.40 14.80
N ASP A 220 18.75 -6.53 14.24
CA ASP A 220 19.38 -6.59 12.93
C ASP A 220 18.44 -6.12 11.84
N MET A 221 17.16 -6.54 11.89
CA MET A 221 16.13 -6.05 10.96
C MET A 221 16.04 -4.53 10.96
N MET A 222 15.98 -3.89 12.13
CA MET A 222 15.91 -2.43 12.25
C MET A 222 17.18 -1.75 11.72
N GLN A 223 18.37 -2.32 11.99
CA GLN A 223 19.63 -1.76 11.51
C GLN A 223 19.78 -1.88 9.99
N ARG A 224 19.45 -3.06 9.43
CA ARG A 224 19.48 -3.29 7.98
C ARG A 224 18.43 -2.45 7.26
N PHE A 225 17.21 -2.33 7.81
CA PHE A 225 16.20 -1.40 7.29
C PHE A 225 16.72 0.04 7.27
N ALA A 226 17.34 0.51 8.37
CA ALA A 226 17.92 1.85 8.44
C ALA A 226 18.98 2.08 7.35
N ALA A 227 19.84 1.08 7.10
CA ALA A 227 20.85 1.14 6.05
C ALA A 227 20.24 1.27 4.65
N VAL A 228 19.28 0.40 4.31
CA VAL A 228 18.56 0.42 3.02
C VAL A 228 17.83 1.76 2.81
N SER A 229 17.21 2.29 3.86
CA SER A 229 16.49 3.57 3.83
C SER A 229 17.39 4.80 3.85
N GLY A 230 18.74 4.63 3.87
CA GLY A 230 19.70 5.71 3.95
C GLY A 230 19.63 6.50 5.25
N LEU A 231 19.20 5.88 6.34
CA LEU A 231 19.14 6.45 7.67
C LEU A 231 20.45 6.17 8.43
N ARG A 232 20.79 7.03 9.41
CA ARG A 232 21.91 6.76 10.32
C ARG A 232 21.61 5.52 11.16
N ARG A 233 22.66 4.81 11.60
CA ARG A 233 22.53 3.67 12.50
C ARG A 233 21.70 4.04 13.74
N ARG A 234 20.70 3.20 14.07
CA ARG A 234 19.83 3.42 15.23
C ARG A 234 20.54 3.04 16.52
N ARG A 235 20.38 3.89 17.55
CA ARG A 235 20.88 3.58 18.90
C ARG A 235 19.77 2.86 19.65
N ILE A 236 19.90 1.54 19.80
CA ILE A 236 18.90 0.70 20.45
C ILE A 236 19.45 0.27 21.79
N LEU A 237 18.77 0.65 22.88
CA LEU A 237 19.16 0.38 24.26
C LEU A 237 18.15 -0.61 24.85
N PRO A 238 18.48 -1.91 24.95
CA PRO A 238 17.61 -2.90 25.55
C PRO A 238 17.60 -2.75 27.07
N VAL A 239 16.38 -2.76 27.65
CA VAL A 239 16.19 -2.69 29.08
C VAL A 239 15.43 -3.93 29.59
N PRO A 240 15.76 -4.43 30.81
CA PRO A 240 15.18 -5.67 31.31
C PRO A 240 13.70 -5.55 31.75
N VAL A 241 13.16 -4.36 31.93
CA VAL A 241 11.93 -4.10 32.71
C VAL A 241 10.87 -3.33 31.91
N LEU A 242 10.60 -3.68 30.66
CA LEU A 242 9.41 -3.15 29.97
C LEU A 242 8.37 -4.26 29.81
N SER A 243 7.20 -4.09 30.45
CA SER A 243 6.08 -4.99 30.24
C SER A 243 5.55 -4.89 28.80
N PRO A 244 4.98 -5.97 28.21
CA PRO A 244 4.38 -5.92 26.88
C PRO A 244 3.30 -4.86 26.74
N SER A 245 2.52 -4.62 27.81
CA SER A 245 1.48 -3.58 27.82
C SER A 245 2.06 -2.18 27.70
N LEU A 246 3.16 -1.88 28.40
CA LEU A 246 3.84 -0.59 28.30
C LEU A 246 4.47 -0.41 26.91
N SER A 247 5.07 -1.47 26.37
CA SER A 247 5.62 -1.47 25.00
C SER A 247 4.55 -1.22 23.95
N SER A 248 3.37 -1.82 24.08
CA SER A 248 2.27 -1.63 23.11
C SER A 248 1.70 -0.21 23.12
N HIS A 249 1.64 0.45 24.30
CA HIS A 249 1.22 1.85 24.38
C HIS A 249 2.21 2.78 23.67
N TRP A 250 3.49 2.55 23.87
CA TRP A 250 4.53 3.34 23.24
C TRP A 250 4.57 3.15 21.70
N VAL A 251 4.43 1.91 21.22
CA VAL A 251 4.32 1.62 19.79
C VAL A 251 3.15 2.37 19.16
N ASN A 252 2.00 2.45 19.82
CA ASN A 252 0.85 3.20 19.31
C ASN A 252 1.06 4.72 19.23
N VAL A 253 1.90 5.30 20.09
CA VAL A 253 2.23 6.74 20.00
C VAL A 253 3.13 7.01 18.81
N VAL A 254 4.03 6.06 18.52
CA VAL A 254 5.05 6.22 17.47
C VAL A 254 4.56 5.76 16.10
N THR A 255 3.66 4.77 16.05
CA THR A 255 3.18 4.21 14.78
C THR A 255 1.68 4.49 14.58
N PRO A 256 1.22 4.69 13.34
CA PRO A 256 -0.20 4.84 13.04
C PRO A 256 -0.94 3.49 12.96
N VAL A 257 -0.25 2.39 13.20
CA VAL A 257 -0.85 1.04 13.18
C VAL A 257 -1.89 0.93 14.31
N PRO A 258 -3.14 0.51 14.01
CA PRO A 258 -4.19 0.43 15.01
C PRO A 258 -3.83 -0.46 16.20
N ARG A 259 -4.21 -0.06 17.42
CA ARG A 259 -3.91 -0.78 18.67
C ARG A 259 -4.32 -2.25 18.65
N GLY A 260 -5.48 -2.53 18.04
CA GLY A 260 -6.01 -3.90 17.91
C GLY A 260 -5.09 -4.83 17.13
N LEU A 261 -4.31 -4.30 16.19
CA LEU A 261 -3.31 -5.05 15.41
C LEU A 261 -1.93 -5.02 16.08
N ALA A 262 -1.50 -3.87 16.58
CA ALA A 262 -0.17 -3.69 17.15
C ALA A 262 0.07 -4.55 18.40
N ARG A 263 -0.94 -4.64 19.30
CA ARG A 263 -0.78 -5.37 20.57
C ARG A 263 -0.49 -6.87 20.40
N PRO A 264 -1.29 -7.66 19.65
CA PRO A 264 -0.99 -9.06 19.40
C PRO A 264 0.36 -9.29 18.71
N LEU A 265 0.74 -8.40 17.79
CA LEU A 265 2.04 -8.46 17.12
C LEU A 265 3.19 -8.24 18.10
N VAL A 266 3.11 -7.22 18.97
CA VAL A 266 4.13 -6.95 20.00
C VAL A 266 4.24 -8.11 21.00
N GLU A 267 3.13 -8.73 21.38
CA GLU A 267 3.13 -9.91 22.25
C GLU A 267 3.84 -11.10 21.61
N SER A 268 3.72 -11.27 20.29
CA SER A 268 4.38 -12.35 19.52
C SER A 268 5.88 -12.14 19.33
N LEU A 269 6.41 -10.90 19.48
CA LEU A 269 7.85 -10.61 19.30
C LEU A 269 8.75 -11.32 20.31
N LYS A 270 8.21 -11.87 21.40
CA LYS A 270 8.96 -12.64 22.39
C LYS A 270 9.34 -14.04 21.90
N ASN A 271 8.55 -14.58 20.99
CA ASN A 271 8.71 -15.93 20.50
C ASN A 271 9.67 -15.96 19.31
N THR A 272 10.59 -16.91 19.30
CA THR A 272 11.44 -17.17 18.13
C THR A 272 10.56 -17.60 16.96
N ALA A 273 10.77 -16.98 15.80
CA ALA A 273 10.02 -17.29 14.59
C ALA A 273 11.00 -17.58 13.43
N VAL A 274 11.61 -18.76 13.50
CA VAL A 274 12.57 -19.30 12.53
C VAL A 274 11.99 -20.62 12.01
N ALA A 275 12.03 -20.83 10.71
CA ALA A 275 11.60 -22.07 10.09
C ALA A 275 12.49 -23.23 10.58
N GLU A 276 11.88 -24.34 10.98
CA GLU A 276 12.59 -25.53 11.46
C GLU A 276 12.88 -26.49 10.32
N GLU A 277 12.14 -26.37 9.22
CA GLU A 277 12.29 -27.23 8.03
C GLU A 277 12.12 -26.38 6.75
N HIS A 278 12.42 -26.97 5.61
CA HIS A 278 12.23 -26.36 4.29
C HIS A 278 11.66 -27.37 3.29
N ASP A 279 10.86 -28.30 3.78
CA ASP A 279 10.30 -29.44 3.01
C ASP A 279 9.41 -28.98 1.86
N ILE A 280 8.87 -27.76 1.93
CA ILE A 280 8.08 -27.21 0.82
C ILE A 280 8.86 -27.16 -0.49
N ALA A 281 10.19 -27.03 -0.45
CA ALA A 281 11.06 -27.02 -1.63
C ALA A 281 11.01 -28.32 -2.44
N GLU A 282 10.61 -29.45 -1.83
CA GLU A 282 10.41 -30.72 -2.54
C GLU A 282 9.26 -30.64 -3.54
N TYR A 283 8.25 -29.80 -3.28
CA TYR A 283 7.06 -29.63 -4.09
C TYR A 283 7.11 -28.32 -4.90
N VAL A 284 7.67 -27.28 -4.33
CA VAL A 284 7.75 -25.94 -4.88
C VAL A 284 9.21 -25.47 -4.85
N PRO A 285 10.03 -25.89 -5.81
CA PRO A 285 11.45 -25.54 -5.87
C PRO A 285 11.67 -24.01 -5.83
N ASP A 286 12.72 -23.57 -5.19
CA ASP A 286 13.06 -22.15 -5.14
C ASP A 286 13.21 -21.54 -6.54
N PRO A 287 12.91 -20.25 -6.73
CA PRO A 287 13.07 -19.60 -8.01
C PRO A 287 14.55 -19.52 -8.41
N PRO A 288 14.86 -19.38 -9.71
CA PRO A 288 16.23 -19.10 -10.14
C PRO A 288 16.80 -17.88 -9.41
N GLY A 289 17.88 -18.08 -8.65
CA GLY A 289 18.48 -17.03 -7.80
C GLY A 289 18.08 -17.10 -6.33
N GLY A 290 17.25 -18.08 -5.93
CA GLY A 290 16.79 -18.28 -4.56
C GLY A 290 15.65 -17.34 -4.15
N LEU A 291 15.23 -17.45 -2.90
CA LEU A 291 14.23 -16.58 -2.29
C LEU A 291 14.79 -15.15 -2.10
N ILE A 292 13.90 -14.17 -2.00
CA ILE A 292 14.27 -12.75 -1.94
C ILE A 292 14.91 -12.43 -0.58
N PRO A 293 16.18 -11.93 -0.55
CA PRO A 293 16.85 -11.50 0.67
C PRO A 293 16.15 -10.32 1.34
N TYR A 294 16.35 -10.17 2.65
CA TYR A 294 15.68 -9.15 3.46
C TYR A 294 15.86 -7.72 2.91
N GLU A 295 17.10 -7.33 2.59
CA GLU A 295 17.38 -6.00 2.06
C GLU A 295 16.64 -5.74 0.75
N ARG A 296 16.61 -6.75 -0.13
CA ARG A 296 15.90 -6.64 -1.41
C ARG A 296 14.39 -6.56 -1.22
N ALA A 297 13.83 -7.31 -0.26
CA ALA A 297 12.42 -7.22 0.10
C ALA A 297 12.07 -5.81 0.63
N VAL A 298 12.94 -5.22 1.46
CA VAL A 298 12.79 -3.84 1.95
C VAL A 298 12.90 -2.83 0.80
N GLU A 299 13.88 -2.96 -0.09
CA GLU A 299 14.00 -2.09 -1.27
C GLU A 299 12.71 -2.11 -2.10
N LEU A 300 12.20 -3.30 -2.43
CA LEU A 300 10.95 -3.46 -3.18
C LEU A 300 9.75 -2.83 -2.47
N ALA A 301 9.68 -2.96 -1.13
CA ALA A 301 8.62 -2.34 -0.35
C ALA A 301 8.71 -0.80 -0.29
N LEU A 302 9.91 -0.24 -0.50
CA LEU A 302 10.17 1.20 -0.49
C LEU A 302 10.14 1.84 -1.88
N THR A 303 10.31 1.06 -2.96
CA THR A 303 10.51 1.56 -4.34
C THR A 303 9.34 2.43 -4.82
N MET A 304 8.10 2.08 -4.53
CA MET A 304 6.94 2.88 -4.93
C MET A 304 6.93 4.29 -4.33
N ILE A 305 7.45 4.45 -3.12
CA ILE A 305 7.52 5.77 -2.48
C ILE A 305 8.60 6.63 -3.14
N GLN A 306 9.67 6.00 -3.60
CA GLN A 306 10.78 6.72 -4.26
C GLN A 306 10.41 7.14 -5.69
N ASN A 307 9.62 6.36 -6.39
CA ASN A 307 9.21 6.65 -7.77
C ASN A 307 7.90 7.42 -7.85
N LEU A 308 7.14 7.53 -6.73
CA LEU A 308 5.78 8.10 -6.69
C LEU A 308 4.99 7.82 -7.99
N ASP A 309 4.96 6.58 -8.40
CA ASP A 309 3.89 6.09 -9.26
C ASP A 309 2.59 6.10 -8.42
N VAL A 310 2.23 7.30 -7.96
CA VAL A 310 0.89 7.54 -7.47
C VAL A 310 0.05 7.59 -8.74
N PRO A 311 -0.72 6.54 -9.03
CA PRO A 311 -1.52 6.51 -10.24
C PRO A 311 -2.50 7.67 -10.17
N THR A 312 -2.33 8.64 -11.02
CA THR A 312 -3.39 9.59 -11.35
C THR A 312 -4.35 8.99 -12.36
N THR A 313 -3.99 7.83 -12.90
CA THR A 313 -4.84 6.98 -13.74
C THR A 313 -4.46 5.53 -13.53
N TRP A 314 -5.43 4.79 -13.06
CA TRP A 314 -5.40 3.38 -12.69
C TRP A 314 -5.09 2.40 -13.83
N SER A 315 -4.96 2.86 -15.06
CA SER A 315 -4.85 2.02 -16.26
C SER A 315 -3.42 1.76 -16.77
N SER A 316 -2.39 2.43 -16.25
CA SER A 316 -1.02 2.29 -16.79
C SER A 316 0.01 1.72 -15.82
N ALA A 317 -0.33 1.48 -14.57
CA ALA A 317 0.61 1.02 -13.54
C ALA A 317 0.62 -0.51 -13.31
N SER A 318 -0.12 -1.30 -14.09
CA SER A 318 -0.02 -2.75 -14.04
C SER A 318 1.21 -3.24 -14.79
N THR A 319 2.39 -3.00 -14.24
CA THR A 319 3.55 -3.80 -14.62
C THR A 319 3.29 -5.21 -14.11
N ARG A 320 3.04 -6.16 -15.02
CA ARG A 320 2.91 -7.58 -14.67
C ARG A 320 4.07 -7.97 -13.75
N GLY A 321 3.76 -8.42 -12.54
CA GLY A 321 4.73 -9.02 -11.62
C GLY A 321 5.22 -8.17 -10.47
N ALA A 322 4.46 -7.21 -9.93
CA ALA A 322 4.83 -6.44 -8.75
C ALA A 322 3.83 -6.53 -7.57
N PRO A 323 3.54 -7.72 -7.03
CA PRO A 323 2.54 -7.91 -5.97
C PRO A 323 2.92 -7.32 -4.61
N SER A 324 4.16 -6.86 -4.44
CA SER A 324 4.65 -6.23 -3.21
C SER A 324 4.41 -4.72 -3.14
N GLU A 325 3.85 -4.12 -4.19
CA GLU A 325 3.58 -2.68 -4.25
C GLU A 325 2.35 -2.33 -3.41
N PRO A 326 2.27 -1.09 -2.84
CA PRO A 326 1.07 -0.61 -2.17
C PRO A 326 -0.12 -0.68 -3.10
N LEU A 327 -1.22 -1.25 -2.63
CA LEU A 327 -2.48 -1.26 -3.36
C LEU A 327 -3.34 -0.10 -2.87
N PRO A 328 -4.22 0.44 -3.72
CA PRO A 328 -5.18 1.47 -3.32
C PRO A 328 -6.08 1.07 -2.17
N SER A 329 -6.26 -0.23 -2.04
CA SER A 329 -7.05 -0.85 -0.99
C SER A 329 -6.28 -1.10 0.30
N ASP A 330 -4.97 -0.83 0.33
CA ASP A 330 -4.20 -0.91 1.55
C ASP A 330 -4.67 0.16 2.54
N PRO A 331 -4.59 -0.09 3.85
CA PRO A 331 -4.98 0.89 4.85
C PRO A 331 -4.17 2.18 4.74
N ASP A 332 -4.73 3.33 5.15
CA ASP A 332 -4.09 4.66 5.11
C ASP A 332 -2.75 4.73 5.85
N TRP A 333 -2.48 3.80 6.78
CA TRP A 333 -1.21 3.69 7.48
C TRP A 333 -0.16 2.86 6.73
N ALA A 334 -0.54 2.22 5.62
CA ALA A 334 0.39 1.45 4.78
C ALA A 334 1.27 2.38 3.92
N GLY A 335 2.44 1.89 3.54
CA GLY A 335 3.33 2.60 2.62
C GLY A 335 4.12 3.77 3.22
N GLY A 336 4.02 4.03 4.53
CA GLY A 336 4.73 5.09 5.24
C GLY A 336 4.02 6.43 5.28
N SER A 337 4.70 7.46 5.83
CA SER A 337 4.13 8.80 5.95
C SER A 337 4.33 9.58 4.65
N LEU A 338 3.27 9.79 3.90
CA LEU A 338 3.24 10.75 2.80
C LEU A 338 2.33 11.92 3.21
N TYR A 339 2.91 13.12 3.31
CA TYR A 339 2.12 14.33 3.54
C TYR A 339 1.68 14.91 2.21
N VAL A 340 0.41 15.27 2.11
CA VAL A 340 -0.21 15.80 0.90
C VAL A 340 -0.93 17.11 1.21
N ASP A 341 -0.57 18.18 0.51
CA ASP A 341 -1.37 19.42 0.44
C ASP A 341 -2.05 19.43 -0.93
N LYS A 342 -3.35 19.11 -0.95
CA LYS A 342 -4.18 19.03 -2.16
C LYS A 342 -5.07 20.26 -2.25
N ARG A 343 -5.10 20.85 -3.46
CA ARG A 343 -5.92 22.04 -3.76
C ARG A 343 -6.55 21.88 -5.13
N ASP A 344 -7.87 21.90 -5.17
CA ASP A 344 -8.66 21.85 -6.40
C ASP A 344 -9.29 23.23 -6.64
N ARG A 345 -9.35 23.66 -7.90
CA ARG A 345 -9.95 24.94 -8.32
C ARG A 345 -10.56 24.81 -9.71
N GLU A 346 -11.79 25.26 -9.84
CA GLU A 346 -12.42 25.49 -11.13
C GLU A 346 -11.86 26.79 -11.75
N VAL A 347 -11.48 26.69 -13.02
CA VAL A 347 -10.87 27.79 -13.80
C VAL A 347 -11.70 28.05 -15.06
N ASN A 348 -12.09 29.30 -15.28
CA ASN A 348 -12.84 29.71 -16.47
C ASN A 348 -11.89 29.92 -17.66
N ALA A 349 -11.18 28.88 -18.06
CA ALA A 349 -10.28 28.87 -19.19
C ALA A 349 -10.29 27.49 -19.84
N SER A 350 -9.93 27.41 -21.12
CA SER A 350 -9.81 26.13 -21.78
C SER A 350 -8.64 25.31 -21.20
N PRO A 351 -8.68 23.97 -21.29
CA PRO A 351 -7.58 23.11 -20.87
C PRO A 351 -6.24 23.50 -21.53
N GLU A 352 -6.26 23.91 -22.80
CA GLU A 352 -5.07 24.32 -23.57
C GLU A 352 -4.49 25.64 -23.03
N ALA A 353 -5.34 26.61 -22.71
CA ALA A 353 -4.92 27.88 -22.14
C ALA A 353 -4.26 27.64 -20.76
N LEU A 354 -4.89 26.82 -19.91
CA LEU A 354 -4.33 26.47 -18.61
C LEU A 354 -3.02 25.68 -18.76
N TRP A 355 -2.95 24.71 -19.70
CA TRP A 355 -1.74 23.96 -19.96
C TRP A 355 -0.57 24.83 -20.41
N SER A 356 -0.81 25.82 -21.26
CA SER A 356 0.23 26.73 -21.72
C SER A 356 0.88 27.54 -20.58
N ILE A 357 0.11 27.83 -19.52
CA ILE A 357 0.63 28.44 -18.29
C ILE A 357 1.44 27.45 -17.48
N LEU A 358 0.93 26.20 -17.31
CA LEU A 358 1.64 25.14 -16.56
C LEU A 358 2.96 24.74 -17.24
N GLU A 359 2.94 24.56 -18.55
CA GLU A 359 4.15 24.25 -19.31
C GLU A 359 5.15 25.39 -19.32
N GLY A 360 4.68 26.64 -19.18
CA GLY A 360 5.50 27.85 -19.09
C GLY A 360 6.04 28.21 -17.70
N ILE A 361 5.73 27.44 -16.64
CA ILE A 361 6.09 27.77 -15.26
C ILE A 361 7.61 27.76 -15.02
N GLY A 362 8.07 28.58 -14.08
CA GLY A 362 9.49 28.69 -13.72
C GLY A 362 10.33 29.59 -14.64
N GLY A 363 11.64 29.66 -14.41
CA GLY A 363 12.56 30.52 -15.14
C GLY A 363 12.11 32.00 -15.14
N GLN A 364 12.07 32.64 -16.31
CA GLN A 364 11.71 34.07 -16.43
C GLN A 364 10.24 34.35 -16.07
N ARG A 365 9.30 33.42 -16.28
CA ARG A 365 7.88 33.59 -15.95
C ARG A 365 7.60 33.42 -14.46
N GLY A 366 8.55 32.84 -13.71
CA GLY A 366 8.43 32.63 -12.26
C GLY A 366 7.41 31.54 -11.86
N TRP A 367 7.14 31.46 -10.55
CA TRP A 367 6.36 30.38 -9.94
C TRP A 367 4.93 30.80 -9.58
N TYR A 368 4.45 31.93 -10.06
CA TYR A 368 3.11 32.48 -9.78
C TYR A 368 2.78 32.58 -8.28
N SER A 369 3.79 32.60 -7.40
CA SER A 369 3.63 32.68 -5.96
C SER A 369 4.52 33.78 -5.36
N PHE A 370 4.43 33.97 -4.04
CA PHE A 370 5.12 35.02 -3.31
C PHE A 370 6.65 34.98 -3.51
N PRO A 371 7.26 35.95 -4.23
CA PRO A 371 8.66 35.86 -4.68
C PRO A 371 9.69 35.85 -3.53
N LEU A 372 9.39 36.53 -2.41
CA LEU A 372 10.25 36.61 -1.25
C LEU A 372 10.41 35.24 -0.56
N GLY A 373 9.36 34.45 -0.49
CA GLY A 373 9.40 33.12 0.12
C GLY A 373 10.39 32.20 -0.59
N TRP A 374 10.40 32.23 -1.92
CA TRP A 374 11.33 31.44 -2.74
C TRP A 374 12.77 31.97 -2.64
N ARG A 375 12.99 33.29 -2.54
CA ARG A 375 14.34 33.87 -2.33
C ARG A 375 14.94 33.45 -0.99
N VAL A 376 14.17 33.56 0.09
CA VAL A 376 14.58 33.11 1.44
C VAL A 376 14.90 31.62 1.43
N ARG A 377 14.05 30.82 0.81
CA ARG A 377 14.24 29.38 0.67
C ARG A 377 15.53 29.04 -0.09
N GLY A 378 15.76 29.69 -1.22
CA GLY A 378 16.98 29.49 -2.01
C GLY A 378 18.26 29.92 -1.29
N TRP A 379 18.19 30.94 -0.45
CA TRP A 379 19.30 31.34 0.40
C TRP A 379 19.62 30.30 1.48
N ILE A 380 18.59 29.76 2.14
CA ILE A 380 18.73 28.66 3.11
C ILE A 380 19.33 27.41 2.43
N ASP A 381 18.87 27.06 1.23
CA ASP A 381 19.38 25.92 0.48
C ASP A 381 20.87 26.06 0.13
N ARG A 382 21.33 27.26 -0.26
CA ARG A 382 22.77 27.56 -0.47
C ARG A 382 23.59 27.40 0.80
N LEU A 383 23.09 27.88 1.94
CA LEU A 383 23.79 27.72 3.23
C LEU A 383 23.91 26.24 3.65
N THR A 384 22.99 25.42 3.26
CA THR A 384 23.02 23.98 3.53
C THR A 384 23.75 23.16 2.46
N GLY A 385 24.35 23.86 1.44
CA GLY A 385 25.13 23.23 0.36
C GLY A 385 24.28 22.61 -0.74
N GLY A 386 23.04 23.07 -0.92
CA GLY A 386 22.17 22.72 -2.03
C GLY A 386 22.45 23.56 -3.30
N PRO A 387 21.76 23.27 -4.42
CA PRO A 387 21.99 23.94 -5.73
C PRO A 387 21.66 25.44 -5.74
N GLY A 388 20.90 25.95 -4.75
CA GLY A 388 20.47 27.37 -4.71
C GLY A 388 19.44 27.71 -5.79
N LEU A 389 19.25 29.02 -6.03
CA LEU A 389 18.08 29.56 -6.71
C LEU A 389 18.05 29.47 -8.24
N VAL A 390 19.07 29.10 -8.98
CA VAL A 390 18.98 29.23 -10.45
C VAL A 390 19.85 28.20 -11.19
N ARG A 391 19.20 27.20 -11.76
CA ARG A 391 19.77 26.44 -12.89
C ARG A 391 19.22 26.87 -14.24
N GLY A 392 18.21 27.75 -14.24
CA GLY A 392 17.53 28.18 -15.44
C GLY A 392 16.59 27.09 -16.01
N ARG A 393 15.99 27.42 -17.12
CA ARG A 393 15.12 26.59 -17.91
C ARG A 393 15.76 26.38 -19.29
N ARG A 394 15.72 25.15 -19.82
CA ARG A 394 16.33 24.83 -21.13
C ARG A 394 15.55 25.49 -22.29
N ASP A 395 14.23 25.39 -22.26
CA ASP A 395 13.33 25.92 -23.27
C ASP A 395 12.22 26.76 -22.61
N PRO A 396 11.94 28.00 -23.04
CA PRO A 396 10.95 28.85 -22.38
C PRO A 396 9.50 28.37 -22.53
N ASN A 397 9.19 27.51 -23.50
CA ASN A 397 7.82 27.12 -23.83
C ASN A 397 7.55 25.63 -23.71
N ARG A 398 8.58 24.78 -23.61
CA ARG A 398 8.43 23.33 -23.59
C ARG A 398 9.22 22.68 -22.48
N LEU A 399 8.63 21.66 -21.83
CA LEU A 399 9.24 20.84 -20.81
C LEU A 399 9.34 19.39 -21.28
N LEU A 400 10.46 18.75 -20.97
CA LEU A 400 10.67 17.33 -21.20
C LEU A 400 11.03 16.64 -19.87
N PRO A 401 10.67 15.37 -19.68
CA PRO A 401 11.17 14.58 -18.55
C PRO A 401 12.70 14.65 -18.49
N GLY A 402 13.24 14.89 -17.28
CA GLY A 402 14.65 15.09 -17.06
C GLY A 402 15.15 16.54 -17.13
N ASP A 403 14.35 17.49 -17.62
CA ASP A 403 14.72 18.91 -17.62
C ASP A 403 14.87 19.43 -16.18
N THR A 404 15.83 20.35 -15.99
CA THR A 404 15.94 21.11 -14.76
C THR A 404 15.10 22.37 -14.86
N LEU A 405 14.32 22.66 -13.84
CA LEU A 405 13.43 23.80 -13.72
C LEU A 405 13.69 24.49 -12.37
N ASP A 406 14.61 25.44 -12.34
CA ASP A 406 15.12 26.09 -11.13
C ASP A 406 15.68 25.05 -10.14
N TRP A 407 15.00 24.78 -9.02
CA TRP A 407 15.35 23.74 -8.03
C TRP A 407 14.53 22.47 -8.15
N TRP A 408 13.79 22.32 -9.24
CA TRP A 408 12.99 21.15 -9.55
C TRP A 408 13.59 20.39 -10.73
N ARG A 409 13.32 19.10 -10.76
CA ARG A 409 13.52 18.26 -11.94
C ARG A 409 12.15 17.84 -12.45
N VAL A 410 11.96 17.97 -13.74
CA VAL A 410 10.78 17.47 -14.41
C VAL A 410 10.83 15.96 -14.41
N GLU A 411 9.90 15.30 -13.72
CA GLU A 411 9.83 13.84 -13.60
C GLU A 411 8.88 13.25 -14.62
N ALA A 412 7.72 13.87 -14.82
CA ALA A 412 6.75 13.47 -15.84
C ALA A 412 6.07 14.69 -16.48
N VAL A 413 5.79 14.57 -17.78
CA VAL A 413 4.96 15.52 -18.55
C VAL A 413 3.99 14.72 -19.38
N GLU A 414 2.70 14.89 -19.12
CA GLU A 414 1.60 14.41 -19.96
C GLU A 414 0.93 15.66 -20.56
N PRO A 415 1.19 16.01 -21.83
CA PRO A 415 0.70 17.24 -22.44
C PRO A 415 -0.82 17.40 -22.28
N GLY A 416 -1.25 18.58 -21.83
CA GLY A 416 -2.66 18.89 -21.56
C GLY A 416 -3.21 18.32 -20.26
N ARG A 417 -2.45 17.51 -19.51
CA ARG A 417 -2.98 16.77 -18.37
C ARG A 417 -2.17 16.88 -17.08
N LEU A 418 -0.87 16.58 -17.11
CA LEU A 418 -0.05 16.45 -15.90
C LEU A 418 1.35 17.00 -16.09
N LEU A 419 1.80 17.82 -15.14
CA LEU A 419 3.20 18.18 -14.92
C LEU A 419 3.58 17.75 -13.51
N ARG A 420 4.56 16.82 -13.39
CA ARG A 420 5.14 16.38 -12.12
C ARG A 420 6.59 16.86 -11.99
N LEU A 421 6.88 17.49 -10.88
CA LEU A 421 8.19 18.07 -10.56
C LEU A 421 8.70 17.45 -9.27
N ARG A 422 9.96 16.98 -9.25
CA ARG A 422 10.65 16.50 -8.06
C ARG A 422 11.63 17.57 -7.56
N ALA A 423 11.61 17.84 -6.26
CA ALA A 423 12.54 18.78 -5.65
C ALA A 423 13.96 18.23 -5.62
N GLU A 424 14.94 19.02 -6.08
CA GLU A 424 16.38 18.74 -5.99
C GLU A 424 17.04 19.50 -4.82
N MET A 425 16.29 20.29 -4.08
CA MET A 425 16.74 20.95 -2.86
C MET A 425 17.15 19.90 -1.81
N ARG A 426 18.10 20.27 -0.94
CA ARG A 426 18.41 19.47 0.24
C ARG A 426 17.27 19.52 1.26
N LEU A 427 16.43 18.50 1.23
CA LEU A 427 15.32 18.30 2.14
C LEU A 427 15.60 17.10 3.04
N PRO A 428 15.07 17.09 4.26
CA PRO A 428 15.10 15.87 5.09
C PRO A 428 13.97 14.90 4.65
N GLY A 429 13.91 14.61 3.35
CA GLY A 429 12.88 13.78 2.71
C GLY A 429 12.85 14.01 1.21
N LEU A 430 11.85 13.47 0.55
CA LEU A 430 11.57 13.67 -0.87
C LEU A 430 10.31 14.54 -1.02
N ALA A 431 10.32 15.47 -1.97
CA ALA A 431 9.19 16.35 -2.21
C ALA A 431 8.86 16.43 -3.70
N TRP A 432 7.58 16.52 -3.99
CA TRP A 432 7.08 16.69 -5.36
C TRP A 432 6.01 17.76 -5.41
N LEU A 433 5.87 18.38 -6.57
CA LEU A 433 4.78 19.25 -6.94
C LEU A 433 4.14 18.68 -8.20
N GLU A 434 2.85 18.42 -8.11
CA GLU A 434 2.03 17.98 -9.23
C GLU A 434 1.01 19.06 -9.57
N LEU A 435 0.91 19.34 -10.86
CA LEU A 435 -0.06 20.26 -11.45
C LEU A 435 -0.82 19.48 -12.51
N SER A 436 -2.12 19.29 -12.33
CA SER A 436 -2.94 18.51 -13.26
C SER A 436 -4.22 19.22 -13.65
N ILE A 437 -4.69 18.86 -14.83
CA ILE A 437 -5.91 19.34 -15.44
C ILE A 437 -6.85 18.15 -15.60
N ASP A 438 -8.02 18.24 -14.97
CA ASP A 438 -9.12 17.31 -15.21
C ASP A 438 -10.21 18.07 -15.98
N THR A 439 -10.63 17.55 -17.12
CA THR A 439 -11.85 18.01 -17.77
C THR A 439 -13.03 17.53 -16.92
N ALA A 440 -13.84 18.44 -16.41
CA ALA A 440 -15.07 18.06 -15.76
C ALA A 440 -15.90 17.24 -16.76
N LYS A 441 -16.04 15.92 -16.52
CA LYS A 441 -17.08 15.16 -17.19
C LYS A 441 -18.38 15.72 -16.66
N THR A 442 -19.09 16.44 -17.51
CA THR A 442 -20.52 16.70 -17.28
C THR A 442 -21.15 15.34 -17.01
N GLU A 443 -21.66 15.10 -15.81
CA GLU A 443 -22.49 13.92 -15.55
C GLU A 443 -23.54 13.86 -16.67
N PRO A 444 -23.77 12.67 -17.27
CA PRO A 444 -24.82 12.54 -18.24
C PRO A 444 -26.11 13.03 -17.57
N ALA A 445 -26.75 14.03 -18.19
CA ALA A 445 -28.02 14.56 -17.74
C ALA A 445 -28.95 13.38 -17.44
N GLN A 446 -29.51 13.34 -16.23
CA GLN A 446 -30.56 12.38 -15.89
C GLN A 446 -31.60 12.40 -16.98
N PRO A 447 -32.17 11.25 -17.40
CA PRO A 447 -33.18 11.24 -18.45
C PRO A 447 -34.34 12.16 -18.05
N GLU A 448 -34.46 13.28 -18.78
CA GLU A 448 -35.60 14.20 -18.63
C GLU A 448 -36.88 13.45 -18.97
N PHE A 449 -37.82 13.42 -18.03
CA PHE A 449 -39.18 13.07 -18.31
C PHE A 449 -39.74 14.01 -19.38
N PRO A 450 -40.53 13.53 -20.38
CA PRO A 450 -41.06 14.39 -21.44
C PRO A 450 -42.00 15.43 -20.84
N GLN A 451 -41.67 16.70 -21.06
CA GLN A 451 -42.59 17.82 -20.78
C GLN A 451 -43.50 18.04 -21.99
N PRO A 452 -44.77 18.39 -21.78
CA PRO A 452 -45.72 18.64 -22.90
C PRO A 452 -45.38 19.93 -23.67
N ASP A 453 -45.64 19.83 -24.95
CA ASP A 453 -45.33 20.68 -26.06
C ASP A 453 -45.49 22.20 -25.88
N GLY A 454 -44.52 22.95 -26.45
CA GLY A 454 -44.90 24.15 -27.22
C GLY A 454 -44.33 25.50 -26.80
N LEU A 455 -43.04 25.60 -26.32
CA LEU A 455 -42.37 26.91 -26.30
C LEU A 455 -40.93 26.79 -26.88
N PRO A 456 -40.51 27.71 -27.79
CA PRO A 456 -39.13 27.67 -28.29
C PRO A 456 -38.14 27.99 -27.14
N ARG A 457 -37.18 27.09 -26.90
CA ARG A 457 -36.05 27.30 -26.00
C ARG A 457 -35.26 28.54 -26.46
N PRO A 458 -34.90 29.46 -25.55
CA PRO A 458 -33.86 30.42 -25.86
C PRO A 458 -32.55 29.66 -26.18
N PRO A 459 -31.71 30.19 -27.09
CA PRO A 459 -30.43 29.58 -27.40
C PRO A 459 -29.65 29.46 -26.07
N SER A 460 -29.22 28.22 -25.73
CA SER A 460 -28.37 27.96 -24.58
C SER A 460 -27.10 28.81 -24.77
N ASP A 461 -26.93 29.79 -23.92
CA ASP A 461 -25.62 30.44 -23.75
C ASP A 461 -24.56 29.35 -23.67
N SER A 462 -23.51 29.52 -24.49
CA SER A 462 -22.38 28.62 -24.61
C SER A 462 -21.97 28.12 -23.22
N ALA A 463 -22.16 26.83 -22.97
CA ALA A 463 -21.70 26.21 -21.76
C ALA A 463 -20.21 26.55 -21.61
N GLN A 464 -19.89 27.41 -20.66
CA GLN A 464 -18.49 27.72 -20.34
C GLN A 464 -17.85 26.45 -19.86
N GLU A 465 -16.96 25.87 -20.66
CA GLU A 465 -16.14 24.73 -20.25
C GLU A 465 -15.30 25.17 -19.04
N THR A 466 -15.73 24.74 -17.85
CA THR A 466 -14.95 24.90 -16.63
C THR A 466 -13.92 23.80 -16.56
N THR A 467 -12.66 24.17 -16.44
CA THR A 467 -11.54 23.26 -16.33
C THR A 467 -11.17 23.10 -14.85
N LEU A 468 -11.08 21.87 -14.36
CA LEU A 468 -10.66 21.61 -13.00
C LEU A 468 -9.12 21.59 -12.92
N PHE A 469 -8.55 22.61 -12.27
CA PHE A 469 -7.12 22.67 -11.95
C PHE A 469 -6.84 22.06 -10.58
N ARG A 470 -6.05 21.00 -10.55
CA ARG A 470 -5.60 20.35 -9.32
C ARG A 470 -4.11 20.58 -9.09
N GLN A 471 -3.77 21.02 -7.90
CA GLN A 471 -2.40 21.18 -7.42
C GLN A 471 -2.18 20.30 -6.20
N ARG A 472 -1.12 19.46 -6.22
CA ARG A 472 -0.72 18.63 -5.08
C ARG A 472 0.74 18.87 -4.74
N ALA A 473 1.03 19.22 -3.49
CA ALA A 473 2.38 19.22 -2.95
C ALA A 473 2.53 17.99 -2.07
N LEU A 474 3.48 17.12 -2.40
CA LEU A 474 3.69 15.83 -1.76
C LEU A 474 5.05 15.86 -1.04
N PHE A 475 5.10 15.32 0.17
CA PHE A 475 6.34 15.23 0.93
C PHE A 475 6.45 13.89 1.66
N HIS A 476 7.49 13.13 1.34
CA HIS A 476 7.84 11.91 2.04
C HIS A 476 8.99 12.20 3.03
N PRO A 477 8.72 12.28 4.34
CA PRO A 477 9.71 12.65 5.35
C PRO A 477 10.74 11.53 5.55
N ARG A 478 12.01 11.91 5.73
CA ARG A 478 13.06 10.98 6.12
C ARG A 478 13.39 11.16 7.60
N GLY A 479 12.94 10.22 8.43
CA GLY A 479 13.13 10.23 9.88
C GLY A 479 12.45 11.41 10.57
N ILE A 480 12.77 11.63 11.85
CA ILE A 480 12.17 12.69 12.69
C ILE A 480 12.45 14.10 12.16
N ALA A 481 13.60 14.31 11.53
CA ALA A 481 13.95 15.60 10.93
C ALA A 481 13.00 15.98 9.78
N GLY A 482 12.57 14.99 8.98
CA GLY A 482 11.57 15.19 7.93
C GLY A 482 10.20 15.51 8.51
N GLN A 483 9.79 14.85 9.58
CA GLN A 483 8.54 15.14 10.27
C GLN A 483 8.53 16.57 10.82
N ALA A 484 9.58 16.95 11.56
CA ALA A 484 9.72 18.30 12.10
C ALA A 484 9.74 19.38 11.01
N TYR A 485 10.44 19.11 9.90
CA TYR A 485 10.44 20.01 8.74
C TYR A 485 9.04 20.25 8.18
N TRP A 486 8.24 19.19 7.94
CA TRP A 486 6.88 19.35 7.42
C TRP A 486 6.03 20.24 8.31
N TRP A 487 6.00 19.96 9.62
CA TRP A 487 5.22 20.76 10.57
C TRP A 487 5.70 22.21 10.67
N ALA A 488 7.00 22.45 10.52
CA ALA A 488 7.55 23.80 10.51
C ALA A 488 7.15 24.59 9.25
N VAL A 489 7.04 23.94 8.08
CA VAL A 489 6.68 24.62 6.82
C VAL A 489 5.18 24.64 6.54
N TRP A 490 4.40 23.78 7.20
CA TRP A 490 2.95 23.66 6.98
C TRP A 490 2.18 24.99 7.02
N PRO A 491 2.41 25.92 8.00
CA PRO A 491 1.71 27.20 8.02
C PRO A 491 1.95 28.07 6.77
N PHE A 492 3.10 27.91 6.13
CA PHE A 492 3.46 28.66 4.93
C PHE A 492 2.89 28.06 3.64
N HIS A 493 2.48 26.80 3.64
CA HIS A 493 1.88 26.14 2.48
C HIS A 493 0.63 26.84 2.01
N GLY A 494 -0.22 27.32 2.93
CA GLY A 494 -1.42 28.08 2.60
C GLY A 494 -1.13 29.36 1.81
N ILE A 495 -0.06 30.05 2.17
CA ILE A 495 0.36 31.32 1.53
C ILE A 495 1.01 31.02 0.17
N VAL A 496 1.99 30.12 0.13
CA VAL A 496 2.79 29.86 -1.07
C VAL A 496 1.96 29.13 -2.13
N PHE A 497 1.41 27.97 -1.81
CA PHE A 497 0.68 27.13 -2.77
C PHE A 497 -0.72 27.66 -3.06
N GLY A 498 -1.38 28.28 -2.08
CA GLY A 498 -2.67 28.93 -2.30
C GLY A 498 -2.58 30.16 -3.19
N SER A 499 -1.51 30.98 -3.08
CA SER A 499 -1.27 32.09 -4.00
C SER A 499 -0.88 31.61 -5.40
N MET A 500 -0.06 30.58 -5.49
CA MET A 500 0.35 29.95 -6.74
C MET A 500 -0.86 29.49 -7.55
N GLN A 501 -1.76 28.71 -6.94
CA GLN A 501 -2.97 28.22 -7.60
C GLN A 501 -3.86 29.36 -8.11
N ARG A 502 -4.10 30.38 -7.27
CA ARG A 502 -4.92 31.56 -7.67
C ARG A 502 -4.31 32.34 -8.84
N ASN A 503 -3.00 32.52 -8.82
CA ASN A 503 -2.33 33.34 -9.85
C ASN A 503 -2.19 32.57 -11.17
N ILE A 504 -1.99 31.23 -11.14
CA ILE A 504 -2.04 30.37 -12.33
C ILE A 504 -3.44 30.46 -12.97
N ALA A 505 -4.50 30.29 -12.17
CA ALA A 505 -5.87 30.36 -12.66
C ALA A 505 -6.15 31.73 -13.32
N LYS A 506 -5.81 32.84 -12.65
CA LYS A 506 -5.96 34.20 -13.22
C LYS A 506 -5.16 34.38 -14.51
N ALA A 507 -3.94 33.86 -14.59
CA ALA A 507 -3.13 33.96 -15.80
C ALA A 507 -3.77 33.19 -16.96
N ALA A 508 -4.31 31.99 -16.72
CA ALA A 508 -5.03 31.22 -17.72
C ALA A 508 -6.31 31.92 -18.18
N GLU A 509 -7.09 32.46 -17.26
CA GLU A 509 -8.31 33.23 -17.56
C GLU A 509 -8.04 34.49 -18.36
N SER A 510 -6.85 35.10 -18.21
CA SER A 510 -6.43 36.28 -18.97
C SER A 510 -6.02 35.98 -20.43
N LEU A 511 -5.75 34.72 -20.75
CA LEU A 511 -5.40 34.25 -22.11
C LEU A 511 -6.63 33.98 -22.99
N ARG A 512 -7.83 34.41 -22.60
CA ARG A 512 -9.02 34.28 -23.45
C ARG A 512 -8.73 34.82 -24.85
N PRO A 513 -9.04 34.06 -25.94
CA PRO A 513 -9.01 34.67 -27.26
C PRO A 513 -9.96 35.85 -27.24
N ALA A 514 -9.49 37.00 -27.76
CA ALA A 514 -10.36 38.12 -28.07
C ALA A 514 -11.47 37.61 -28.98
N ALA A 515 -12.72 37.80 -28.58
CA ALA A 515 -13.91 37.37 -29.28
C ALA A 515 -13.98 37.95 -30.69
#